data_08fc47faa763792b2e9e620765ca7f0a
#
_entry.id   08fc47faa763792b2e9e620765ca7f0a
#
_cell.length_a   1.000
_cell.length_b   1.000
_cell.length_c   1.000
_cell.angle_alpha   90.00
_cell.angle_beta   90.00
_cell.angle_gamma   90.00
#
_symmetry.space_group_name_H-M   'P 1'
#
loop_
_entity.id
_entity.type
_entity.pdbx_description
1 polymer ?
#
loop_
_entity_poly.entity_id
_entity_poly.type
_entity_poly.pdbx_seq_one_letter_code
_entity_poly.pdbx_strand_id
1 'polypeptide(L)'
;MSYQTLFLQQSYRDCTKQYEEILHNPNLPLWDYVVLTASNEAQAQAYRAQISYRLKHQMLPEKTHYAVLPDPDGKRVGSGGATLNVLRYIREHAAGKQSPAAVPHSAVQGDGAAESRQFVSAQPGEAACHAFDGKRILVIHSGGDSKRVPQYSACGKLFSPVPRILPNGRRSTLFDEFMIAMCGVAARMNAGMLVCSGDVLLLFNPLQIDFYGKGAAALSS
;
A
#
# COMPACT_ATOMS: atom_id res chain seq x y z
N MET A 1 -14.41 5.49 -30.25
CA MET A 1 -13.66 5.54 -28.99
C MET A 1 -12.98 6.89 -28.92
N SER A 2 -13.09 7.62 -27.79
CA SER A 2 -12.47 8.95 -27.69
C SER A 2 -10.95 8.84 -27.51
N TYR A 3 -10.20 9.90 -27.88
CA TYR A 3 -8.74 9.95 -27.63
C TYR A 3 -8.41 9.83 -26.15
N GLN A 4 -9.23 10.41 -25.26
CA GLN A 4 -9.07 10.28 -23.81
C GLN A 4 -9.17 8.81 -23.35
N THR A 5 -10.15 8.07 -23.89
CA THR A 5 -10.32 6.64 -23.56
C THR A 5 -9.11 5.82 -24.01
N LEU A 6 -8.60 6.07 -25.23
CA LEU A 6 -7.40 5.39 -25.73
C LEU A 6 -6.16 5.72 -24.89
N PHE A 7 -5.99 6.98 -24.53
CA PHE A 7 -4.88 7.43 -23.69
C PHE A 7 -4.92 6.78 -22.30
N LEU A 8 -6.07 6.78 -21.63
CA LEU A 8 -6.23 6.12 -20.33
C LEU A 8 -6.00 4.61 -20.41
N GLN A 9 -6.50 3.96 -21.45
CA GLN A 9 -6.25 2.53 -21.67
C GLN A 9 -4.77 2.24 -21.84
N GLN A 10 -4.06 3.05 -22.63
CA GLN A 10 -2.63 2.88 -22.83
C GLN A 10 -1.87 3.13 -21.51
N SER A 11 -2.15 4.22 -20.83
CA SER A 11 -1.52 4.54 -19.52
C SER A 11 -1.72 3.40 -18.51
N TYR A 12 -2.90 2.80 -18.50
CA TYR A 12 -3.18 1.69 -17.61
C TYR A 12 -2.44 0.41 -17.98
N ARG A 13 -2.28 0.13 -19.28
CA ARG A 13 -1.44 -1.00 -19.77
C ARG A 13 0.03 -0.79 -19.39
N ASP A 14 0.52 0.44 -19.51
CA ASP A 14 1.89 0.79 -19.13
C ASP A 14 2.11 0.62 -17.63
N CYS A 15 1.17 1.07 -16.78
CA CYS A 15 1.20 0.81 -15.34
C CYS A 15 1.18 -0.69 -15.01
N THR A 16 0.38 -1.48 -15.73
CA THR A 16 0.34 -2.93 -15.52
C THR A 16 1.69 -3.57 -15.82
N LYS A 17 2.27 -3.23 -16.97
CA LYS A 17 3.59 -3.73 -17.37
C LYS A 17 4.67 -3.30 -16.38
N GLN A 18 4.67 -2.05 -15.97
CA GLN A 18 5.61 -1.54 -14.96
C GLN A 18 5.45 -2.28 -13.63
N TYR A 19 4.22 -2.55 -13.20
CA TYR A 19 3.97 -3.31 -11.98
C TYR A 19 4.51 -4.74 -12.06
N GLU A 20 4.34 -5.42 -13.20
CA GLU A 20 4.92 -6.74 -13.44
C GLU A 20 6.45 -6.72 -13.38
N GLU A 21 7.07 -5.70 -13.99
CA GLU A 21 8.52 -5.50 -13.91
C GLU A 21 8.99 -5.31 -12.46
N ILE A 22 8.24 -4.54 -11.66
CA ILE A 22 8.53 -4.33 -10.24
C ILE A 22 8.47 -5.64 -9.45
N LEU A 23 7.49 -6.51 -9.72
CA LEU A 23 7.38 -7.80 -9.04
C LEU A 23 8.61 -8.69 -9.26
N HIS A 24 9.26 -8.58 -10.42
CA HIS A 24 10.41 -9.40 -10.79
C HIS A 24 11.76 -8.70 -10.58
N ASN A 25 11.77 -7.37 -10.41
CA ASN A 25 13.00 -6.59 -10.25
C ASN A 25 12.95 -5.73 -8.97
N PRO A 26 13.51 -6.24 -7.87
CA PRO A 26 13.49 -5.55 -6.59
C PRO A 26 14.34 -4.27 -6.53
N ASN A 27 15.05 -3.89 -7.61
CA ASN A 27 15.84 -2.66 -7.68
C ASN A 27 15.03 -1.47 -8.23
N LEU A 28 13.85 -1.72 -8.76
CA LEU A 28 12.98 -0.64 -9.21
C LEU A 28 12.38 0.13 -8.02
N PRO A 29 12.06 1.42 -8.20
CA PRO A 29 11.45 2.22 -7.14
C PRO A 29 10.14 1.61 -6.65
N LEU A 30 10.02 1.45 -5.34
CA LEU A 30 8.90 0.81 -4.67
C LEU A 30 8.35 1.72 -3.57
N TRP A 31 7.16 1.41 -3.08
CA TRP A 31 6.69 1.87 -1.78
C TRP A 31 7.50 1.18 -0.68
N ASP A 32 8.07 1.96 0.24
CA ASP A 32 8.71 1.40 1.44
C ASP A 32 7.65 0.86 2.39
N TYR A 33 6.52 1.58 2.49
CA TYR A 33 5.36 1.19 3.30
C TYR A 33 4.07 1.25 2.49
N VAL A 34 3.24 0.24 2.62
CA VAL A 34 1.83 0.24 2.20
C VAL A 34 0.99 -0.05 3.44
N VAL A 35 0.24 0.94 3.90
CA VAL A 35 -0.53 0.85 5.13
C VAL A 35 -2.02 1.02 4.84
N LEU A 36 -2.80 0.02 5.20
CA LEU A 36 -4.24 0.05 5.12
C LEU A 36 -4.83 0.43 6.48
N THR A 37 -5.87 1.25 6.48
CA THR A 37 -6.66 1.46 7.68
C THR A 37 -7.92 0.59 7.66
N ALA A 38 -8.37 0.15 8.81
CA ALA A 38 -9.56 -0.68 8.99
C ALA A 38 -10.44 -0.14 10.11
N SER A 39 -11.75 -0.36 10.05
CA SER A 39 -12.69 0.15 11.05
C SER A 39 -12.62 -0.57 12.39
N ASN A 40 -12.11 -1.80 12.40
CA ASN A 40 -12.00 -2.64 13.59
C ASN A 40 -10.99 -3.78 13.35
N GLU A 41 -10.68 -4.52 14.41
CA GLU A 41 -9.69 -5.60 14.38
C GLU A 41 -10.12 -6.77 13.47
N ALA A 42 -11.41 -7.11 13.43
CA ALA A 42 -11.89 -8.20 12.57
C ALA A 42 -11.67 -7.88 11.09
N GLN A 43 -11.95 -6.64 10.67
CA GLN A 43 -11.66 -6.17 9.31
C GLN A 43 -10.16 -6.13 9.05
N ALA A 44 -9.36 -5.68 10.03
CA ALA A 44 -7.91 -5.65 9.91
C ALA A 44 -7.33 -7.07 9.71
N GLN A 45 -7.83 -8.07 10.44
CA GLN A 45 -7.42 -9.47 10.27
C GLN A 45 -7.76 -9.99 8.86
N ALA A 46 -8.96 -9.69 8.37
CA ALA A 46 -9.35 -10.06 7.01
C ALA A 46 -8.42 -9.43 5.97
N TYR A 47 -8.06 -8.17 6.13
CA TYR A 47 -7.13 -7.48 5.23
C TYR A 47 -5.71 -8.06 5.31
N ARG A 48 -5.20 -8.35 6.51
CA ARG A 48 -3.90 -9.03 6.68
C ARG A 48 -3.87 -10.37 5.97
N ALA A 49 -4.94 -11.17 6.09
CA ALA A 49 -5.06 -12.45 5.39
C ALA A 49 -5.02 -12.28 3.86
N GLN A 50 -5.71 -11.27 3.32
CA GLN A 50 -5.70 -10.95 1.89
C GLN A 50 -4.31 -10.51 1.39
N ILE A 51 -3.58 -9.73 2.17
CA ILE A 51 -2.22 -9.31 1.83
C ILE A 51 -1.27 -10.50 1.93
N SER A 52 -1.32 -11.29 3.01
CA SER A 52 -0.50 -12.50 3.17
C SER A 52 -0.68 -13.50 2.03
N TYR A 53 -1.93 -13.70 1.59
CA TYR A 53 -2.24 -14.52 0.43
C TYR A 53 -1.51 -14.02 -0.82
N ARG A 54 -1.54 -12.71 -1.08
CA ARG A 54 -0.89 -12.10 -2.24
C ARG A 54 0.63 -12.17 -2.18
N LEU A 55 1.21 -11.96 -1.02
CA LEU A 55 2.66 -12.12 -0.80
C LEU A 55 3.08 -13.57 -1.08
N LYS A 56 2.36 -14.56 -0.53
CA LYS A 56 2.61 -15.98 -0.78
C LYS A 56 2.55 -16.35 -2.28
N HIS A 57 1.76 -15.65 -3.06
CA HIS A 57 1.59 -15.89 -4.49
C HIS A 57 2.35 -14.91 -5.37
N GLN A 58 3.33 -14.17 -4.82
CA GLN A 58 4.19 -13.22 -5.55
C GLN A 58 3.40 -12.17 -6.34
N MET A 59 2.24 -11.77 -5.81
CA MET A 59 1.38 -10.74 -6.41
C MET A 59 1.69 -9.34 -5.88
N LEU A 60 2.54 -9.25 -4.87
CA LEU A 60 2.97 -8.00 -4.23
C LEU A 60 4.49 -7.95 -4.10
N PRO A 61 5.09 -6.75 -4.20
CA PRO A 61 6.52 -6.57 -4.00
C PRO A 61 6.97 -6.98 -2.60
N GLU A 62 7.93 -7.89 -2.49
CA GLU A 62 8.39 -8.44 -1.21
C GLU A 62 9.17 -7.45 -0.34
N LYS A 63 9.82 -6.45 -0.95
CA LYS A 63 10.60 -5.44 -0.20
C LYS A 63 9.75 -4.36 0.46
N THR A 64 8.47 -4.26 0.09
CA THR A 64 7.53 -3.32 0.67
C THR A 64 7.04 -3.82 2.03
N HIS A 65 7.04 -2.96 3.03
CA HIS A 65 6.46 -3.28 4.33
C HIS A 65 4.94 -3.04 4.31
N TYR A 66 4.17 -4.09 4.54
CA TYR A 66 2.70 -4.02 4.59
C TYR A 66 2.21 -4.03 6.03
N ALA A 67 1.25 -3.15 6.33
CA ALA A 67 0.60 -3.13 7.62
C ALA A 67 -0.89 -2.81 7.49
N VAL A 68 -1.67 -3.29 8.44
CA VAL A 68 -3.10 -2.99 8.54
C VAL A 68 -3.42 -2.51 9.94
N LEU A 69 -3.87 -1.28 10.04
CA LEU A 69 -4.14 -0.60 11.30
C LEU A 69 -5.65 -0.47 11.52
N PRO A 70 -6.22 -1.10 12.54
CA PRO A 70 -7.59 -0.85 12.95
C PRO A 70 -7.73 0.51 13.60
N ASP A 71 -8.94 1.06 13.60
CA ASP A 71 -9.27 2.21 14.43
C ASP A 71 -9.03 1.87 15.90
N PRO A 72 -8.37 2.75 16.69
CA PRO A 72 -8.08 2.51 18.09
C PRO A 72 -9.36 2.23 18.90
N ASP A 73 -9.33 1.18 19.72
CA ASP A 73 -10.44 0.78 20.59
C ASP A 73 -11.79 0.55 19.85
N GLY A 74 -11.73 0.29 18.54
CA GLY A 74 -12.91 0.16 17.69
C GLY A 74 -13.72 1.46 17.53
N LYS A 75 -13.15 2.59 17.95
CA LYS A 75 -13.77 3.91 17.83
C LYS A 75 -13.31 4.60 16.57
N ARG A 76 -14.26 5.09 15.78
CA ARG A 76 -13.95 5.82 14.56
C ARG A 76 -13.21 7.12 14.85
N VAL A 77 -11.99 7.21 14.37
CA VAL A 77 -11.13 8.41 14.53
C VAL A 77 -11.13 9.31 13.29
N GLY A 78 -11.85 8.93 12.25
CA GLY A 78 -11.85 9.63 10.96
C GLY A 78 -10.54 9.50 10.20
N SER A 79 -10.50 10.01 8.97
CA SER A 79 -9.31 9.91 8.11
C SER A 79 -8.07 10.59 8.71
N GLY A 80 -8.24 11.76 9.32
CA GLY A 80 -7.14 12.47 9.99
C GLY A 80 -6.56 11.68 11.16
N GLY A 81 -7.41 11.18 12.05
CA GLY A 81 -6.97 10.36 13.18
C GLY A 81 -6.32 9.05 12.73
N ALA A 82 -6.87 8.41 11.70
CA ALA A 82 -6.29 7.21 11.10
C ALA A 82 -4.90 7.49 10.50
N THR A 83 -4.73 8.64 9.82
CA THR A 83 -3.41 9.07 9.30
C THR A 83 -2.40 9.27 10.43
N LEU A 84 -2.79 9.94 11.52
CA LEU A 84 -1.92 10.10 12.70
C LEU A 84 -1.52 8.75 13.31
N ASN A 85 -2.45 7.78 13.34
CA ASN A 85 -2.16 6.42 13.80
C ASN A 85 -1.13 5.72 12.88
N VAL A 86 -1.22 5.93 11.57
CA VAL A 86 -0.23 5.41 10.60
C VAL A 86 1.15 6.03 10.86
N LEU A 87 1.24 7.34 11.05
CA LEU A 87 2.50 8.02 11.33
C LEU A 87 3.14 7.50 12.64
N ARG A 88 2.32 7.32 13.69
CA ARG A 88 2.79 6.72 14.93
C ARG A 88 3.34 5.31 14.73
N TYR A 89 2.61 4.48 13.99
CA TYR A 89 3.02 3.12 13.68
C TYR A 89 4.38 3.08 12.96
N ILE A 90 4.55 3.88 11.91
CA ILE A 90 5.81 3.91 11.13
C ILE A 90 6.98 4.33 12.01
N ARG A 91 6.78 5.35 12.87
CA ARG A 91 7.80 5.80 13.82
C ARG A 91 8.20 4.70 14.82
N GLU A 92 7.21 3.99 15.35
CA GLU A 92 7.45 2.88 16.28
C GLU A 92 8.14 1.69 15.60
N HIS A 93 7.73 1.36 14.37
CA HIS A 93 8.37 0.32 13.57
C HIS A 93 9.83 0.68 13.24
N ALA A 94 10.11 1.92 12.85
CA ALA A 94 11.48 2.39 12.61
C ALA A 94 12.36 2.32 13.87
N ALA A 95 11.76 2.46 15.06
CA ALA A 95 12.43 2.27 16.36
C ALA A 95 12.56 0.79 16.76
N GLY A 96 12.24 -0.16 15.88
CA GLY A 96 12.38 -1.60 16.12
C GLY A 96 11.24 -2.24 16.93
N LYS A 97 10.14 -1.53 17.18
CA LYS A 97 9.00 -2.10 17.90
C LYS A 97 8.22 -3.05 16.98
N GLN A 98 8.02 -4.26 17.44
CA GLN A 98 7.13 -5.20 16.76
C GLN A 98 5.67 -4.85 16.99
N SER A 99 4.84 -5.05 15.98
CA SER A 99 3.41 -4.78 16.04
C SER A 99 2.61 -5.88 15.36
N PRO A 100 1.49 -6.32 15.92
CA PRO A 100 0.58 -7.27 15.27
C PRO A 100 -0.08 -6.71 14.01
N ALA A 101 0.02 -5.41 13.78
CA ALA A 101 -0.47 -4.76 12.57
C ALA A 101 0.39 -5.08 11.33
N ALA A 102 1.66 -5.46 11.51
CA ALA A 102 2.54 -5.86 10.42
C ALA A 102 2.05 -7.16 9.77
N VAL A 103 2.12 -7.24 8.44
CA VAL A 103 1.85 -8.47 7.71
C VAL A 103 3.18 -9.22 7.55
N PRO A 104 3.32 -10.41 8.12
CA PRO A 104 4.55 -11.17 7.99
C PRO A 104 4.75 -11.61 6.54
N HIS A 105 5.96 -11.44 6.04
CA HIS A 105 6.39 -12.09 4.81
C HIS A 105 6.53 -13.58 5.12
N SER A 106 5.75 -14.43 4.45
CA SER A 106 5.96 -15.87 4.54
C SER A 106 7.37 -16.15 4.03
N ALA A 107 8.26 -16.59 4.91
CA ALA A 107 9.53 -17.14 4.49
C ALA A 107 9.22 -18.31 3.54
N VAL A 108 9.50 -18.13 2.26
CA VAL A 108 9.74 -19.26 1.38
C VAL A 108 10.90 -19.98 2.04
N GLN A 109 10.68 -21.18 2.54
CA GLN A 109 11.75 -22.06 3.01
C GLN A 109 12.63 -22.39 1.80
N GLY A 110 13.60 -21.54 1.58
CA GLY A 110 14.79 -21.80 0.81
C GLY A 110 15.93 -21.77 1.81
N ASP A 111 16.59 -22.90 2.02
CA ASP A 111 17.85 -23.00 2.76
C ASP A 111 18.87 -22.05 2.11
N GLY A 112 19.00 -20.88 2.64
CA GLY A 112 19.91 -19.85 2.17
C GLY A 112 20.05 -18.79 3.24
N ALA A 113 21.19 -18.82 3.92
CA ALA A 113 21.73 -17.92 4.91
C ALA A 113 20.93 -16.61 5.11
N ALA A 114 20.34 -16.48 6.30
CA ALA A 114 19.90 -15.20 6.84
C ALA A 114 21.12 -14.26 6.84
N GLU A 115 21.25 -13.43 5.81
CA GLU A 115 22.04 -12.22 5.92
C GLU A 115 21.35 -11.35 6.95
N SER A 116 21.83 -11.46 8.17
CA SER A 116 21.56 -10.52 9.25
C SER A 116 22.07 -9.16 8.76
N ARG A 117 21.18 -8.35 8.16
CA ARG A 117 21.45 -6.93 7.99
C ARG A 117 21.67 -6.39 9.38
N GLN A 118 22.95 -6.13 9.69
CA GLN A 118 23.33 -5.36 10.86
C GLN A 118 22.60 -4.03 10.79
N PHE A 119 21.51 -3.93 11.54
CA PHE A 119 20.96 -2.65 11.93
C PHE A 119 22.08 -1.96 12.73
N VAL A 120 22.69 -0.96 12.10
CA VAL A 120 23.54 -0.01 12.83
C VAL A 120 22.67 0.46 13.99
N SER A 121 23.13 0.23 15.20
CA SER A 121 22.42 0.55 16.43
C SER A 121 22.37 2.08 16.61
N ALA A 122 21.48 2.74 15.88
CA ALA A 122 21.08 4.09 16.19
C ALA A 122 20.34 4.06 17.54
N GLN A 123 20.65 5.00 18.42
CA GLN A 123 19.96 5.13 19.70
C GLN A 123 18.44 5.24 19.45
N PRO A 124 17.56 4.61 20.24
CA PRO A 124 16.11 4.57 19.98
C PRO A 124 15.43 5.92 19.73
N GLY A 125 16.01 7.01 20.23
CA GLY A 125 15.53 8.37 20.01
C GLY A 125 15.85 8.95 18.63
N GLU A 126 17.03 8.67 18.06
CA GLU A 126 17.44 9.17 16.74
C GLU A 126 16.73 8.45 15.59
N ALA A 127 16.55 7.13 15.69
CA ALA A 127 15.80 6.37 14.70
C ALA A 127 14.35 6.86 14.55
N ALA A 128 13.74 7.34 15.65
CA ALA A 128 12.38 7.88 15.63
C ALA A 128 12.29 9.26 14.96
N CYS A 129 13.35 10.08 15.01
CA CYS A 129 13.40 11.39 14.34
C CYS A 129 13.51 11.26 12.80
N HIS A 130 14.19 10.21 12.32
CA HIS A 130 14.45 9.98 10.89
C HIS A 130 13.54 8.90 10.28
N ALA A 131 12.47 8.51 10.97
CA ALA A 131 11.57 7.43 10.56
C ALA A 131 10.96 7.60 9.15
N PHE A 132 10.84 8.83 8.67
CA PHE A 132 10.23 9.19 7.40
C PHE A 132 11.23 9.61 6.32
N ASP A 133 12.50 9.79 6.69
CA ASP A 133 13.50 10.30 5.76
C ASP A 133 13.74 9.33 4.60
N GLY A 134 13.60 9.85 3.38
CA GLY A 134 13.74 9.05 2.17
C GLY A 134 12.66 7.98 1.96
N LYS A 135 11.61 7.93 2.78
CA LYS A 135 10.56 6.90 2.69
C LYS A 135 9.43 7.29 1.76
N ARG A 136 8.98 6.33 0.96
CA ARG A 136 7.79 6.41 0.10
C ARG A 136 6.69 5.61 0.77
N ILE A 137 5.62 6.28 1.16
CA ILE A 137 4.55 5.70 1.97
C ILE A 137 3.23 5.81 1.21
N LEU A 138 2.56 4.69 1.01
CA LEU A 138 1.19 4.64 0.51
C LEU A 138 0.24 4.32 1.66
N VAL A 139 -0.70 5.20 1.92
CA VAL A 139 -1.77 4.99 2.90
C VAL A 139 -3.09 4.85 2.15
N ILE A 140 -3.80 3.75 2.38
CA ILE A 140 -5.13 3.51 1.81
C ILE A 140 -6.15 3.50 2.94
N HIS A 141 -6.96 4.56 3.01
CA HIS A 141 -8.07 4.64 3.95
C HIS A 141 -9.22 3.75 3.48
N SER A 142 -9.34 2.59 4.07
CA SER A 142 -10.36 1.58 3.71
C SER A 142 -11.27 1.18 4.88
N GLY A 143 -11.17 1.87 6.00
CA GLY A 143 -12.07 1.72 7.13
C GLY A 143 -13.47 2.24 6.79
N GLY A 144 -14.48 1.39 6.97
CA GLY A 144 -15.88 1.78 6.76
C GLY A 144 -16.79 0.56 6.81
N ASP A 145 -18.05 0.77 7.20
CA ASP A 145 -19.02 -0.33 7.41
C ASP A 145 -19.57 -0.92 6.12
N SER A 146 -19.18 -0.41 4.96
CA SER A 146 -19.66 -0.84 3.63
C SER A 146 -21.20 -0.97 3.54
N LYS A 147 -21.94 -0.12 4.27
CA LYS A 147 -23.43 -0.21 4.43
C LYS A 147 -24.18 -0.27 3.11
N ARG A 148 -23.65 0.35 2.04
CA ARG A 148 -24.26 0.34 0.70
C ARG A 148 -24.02 -0.97 -0.06
N VAL A 149 -23.09 -1.80 0.40
CA VAL A 149 -22.69 -3.05 -0.24
C VAL A 149 -22.45 -4.08 0.87
N PRO A 150 -23.52 -4.53 1.56
CA PRO A 150 -23.40 -5.33 2.78
C PRO A 150 -22.66 -6.66 2.59
N GLN A 151 -22.67 -7.23 1.39
CA GLN A 151 -21.93 -8.45 1.05
C GLN A 151 -20.40 -8.28 1.19
N TYR A 152 -19.91 -7.04 1.20
CA TYR A 152 -18.49 -6.74 1.40
C TYR A 152 -18.18 -6.13 2.78
N SER A 153 -19.15 -6.13 3.70
CA SER A 153 -18.94 -5.54 5.03
C SER A 153 -17.82 -6.22 5.81
N ALA A 154 -17.73 -7.55 5.72
CA ALA A 154 -16.72 -8.32 6.44
C ALA A 154 -15.30 -8.14 5.86
N CYS A 155 -15.18 -8.17 4.53
CA CYS A 155 -13.88 -8.10 3.84
C CYS A 155 -13.51 -6.68 3.39
N GLY A 156 -14.41 -5.70 3.58
CA GLY A 156 -14.26 -4.33 3.07
C GLY A 156 -14.31 -4.24 1.54
N LYS A 157 -14.65 -3.07 1.03
CA LYS A 157 -14.76 -2.82 -0.42
C LYS A 157 -13.45 -2.97 -1.17
N LEU A 158 -12.32 -2.72 -0.49
CA LEU A 158 -10.99 -2.72 -1.09
C LEU A 158 -10.64 -4.06 -1.74
N PHE A 159 -11.11 -5.17 -1.17
CA PHE A 159 -10.89 -6.51 -1.74
C PHE A 159 -12.09 -7.03 -2.54
N SER A 160 -13.00 -6.15 -2.97
CA SER A 160 -14.07 -6.50 -3.90
C SER A 160 -13.49 -6.87 -5.25
N PRO A 161 -14.00 -7.95 -5.89
CA PRO A 161 -13.55 -8.32 -7.23
C PRO A 161 -13.97 -7.27 -8.25
N VAL A 162 -13.09 -7.00 -9.19
CA VAL A 162 -13.37 -6.20 -10.38
C VAL A 162 -13.42 -7.10 -11.62
N PRO A 163 -14.12 -6.70 -12.72
CA PRO A 163 -14.28 -7.52 -13.92
C PRO A 163 -13.01 -7.54 -14.78
N ARG A 164 -11.91 -7.92 -14.17
CA ARG A 164 -10.59 -8.01 -14.82
C ARG A 164 -9.87 -9.28 -14.36
N ILE A 165 -9.14 -9.88 -15.29
CA ILE A 165 -8.22 -10.98 -15.03
C ILE A 165 -6.80 -10.43 -15.05
N LEU A 166 -6.06 -10.70 -13.99
CA LEU A 166 -4.63 -10.38 -13.89
C LEU A 166 -3.82 -11.31 -14.81
N PRO A 167 -2.58 -10.95 -15.17
CA PRO A 167 -1.72 -11.77 -16.02
C PRO A 167 -1.50 -13.20 -15.50
N ASN A 168 -1.54 -13.39 -14.18
CA ASN A 168 -1.46 -14.69 -13.53
C ASN A 168 -2.76 -15.51 -13.58
N GLY A 169 -3.78 -15.09 -14.37
CA GLY A 169 -5.06 -15.77 -14.53
C GLY A 169 -6.06 -15.58 -13.38
N ARG A 170 -5.74 -14.82 -12.35
CA ARG A 170 -6.62 -14.58 -11.19
C ARG A 170 -7.51 -13.37 -11.41
N ARG A 171 -8.66 -13.36 -10.77
CA ARG A 171 -9.54 -12.19 -10.74
C ARG A 171 -8.87 -11.09 -9.91
N SER A 172 -8.86 -9.89 -10.46
CA SER A 172 -8.38 -8.69 -9.79
C SER A 172 -9.38 -8.22 -8.74
N THR A 173 -8.88 -7.50 -7.75
CA THR A 173 -9.68 -6.77 -6.78
C THR A 173 -9.35 -5.28 -6.86
N LEU A 174 -10.14 -4.44 -6.21
CA LEU A 174 -9.86 -3.01 -6.18
C LEU A 174 -8.48 -2.71 -5.58
N PHE A 175 -8.03 -3.48 -4.59
CA PHE A 175 -6.68 -3.37 -4.02
C PHE A 175 -5.58 -3.65 -5.06
N ASP A 176 -5.75 -4.70 -5.88
CA ASP A 176 -4.79 -5.02 -6.94
C ASP A 176 -4.71 -3.88 -7.97
N GLU A 177 -5.86 -3.29 -8.31
CA GLU A 177 -5.94 -2.14 -9.20
C GLU A 177 -5.26 -0.90 -8.61
N PHE A 178 -5.39 -0.66 -7.29
CA PHE A 178 -4.64 0.39 -6.59
C PHE A 178 -3.14 0.19 -6.69
N MET A 179 -2.65 -1.01 -6.41
CA MET A 179 -1.23 -1.31 -6.45
C MET A 179 -0.66 -1.08 -7.86
N ILE A 180 -1.40 -1.46 -8.90
CA ILE A 180 -1.03 -1.25 -10.30
C ILE A 180 -1.07 0.25 -10.65
N ALA A 181 -2.16 0.94 -10.35
CA ALA A 181 -2.31 2.35 -10.73
C ALA A 181 -1.32 3.28 -10.00
N MET A 182 -0.96 2.95 -8.75
CA MET A 182 -0.08 3.78 -7.92
C MET A 182 1.41 3.41 -8.01
N CYS A 183 1.78 2.34 -8.72
CA CYS A 183 3.20 1.94 -8.81
C CYS A 183 4.07 3.01 -9.49
N GLY A 184 3.56 3.66 -10.53
CA GLY A 184 4.27 4.72 -11.24
C GLY A 184 4.46 5.99 -10.41
N VAL A 185 3.63 6.23 -9.41
CA VAL A 185 3.77 7.39 -8.50
C VAL A 185 5.01 7.20 -7.60
N ALA A 186 5.21 6.00 -7.06
CA ALA A 186 6.40 5.70 -6.25
C ALA A 186 7.70 5.98 -7.00
N ALA A 187 7.73 5.69 -8.31
CA ALA A 187 8.91 5.94 -9.15
C ALA A 187 9.22 7.44 -9.33
N ARG A 188 8.24 8.31 -9.12
CA ARG A 188 8.37 9.76 -9.29
C ARG A 188 8.54 10.52 -7.98
N MET A 189 8.39 9.85 -6.85
CA MET A 189 8.58 10.44 -5.53
C MET A 189 10.00 10.14 -5.03
N ASN A 190 10.71 11.15 -4.55
CA ASN A 190 11.95 10.94 -3.81
C ASN A 190 11.64 10.42 -2.40
N ALA A 191 10.68 11.06 -1.74
CA ALA A 191 10.15 10.68 -0.43
C ALA A 191 8.77 11.33 -0.25
N GLY A 192 7.98 10.80 0.67
CA GLY A 192 6.70 11.39 1.03
C GLY A 192 5.60 10.36 1.25
N MET A 193 4.40 10.85 1.51
CA MET A 193 3.24 10.03 1.79
C MET A 193 2.11 10.35 0.80
N LEU A 194 1.64 9.34 0.08
CA LEU A 194 0.43 9.39 -0.71
C LEU A 194 -0.72 8.82 0.12
N VAL A 195 -1.78 9.59 0.28
CA VAL A 195 -2.98 9.17 1.01
C VAL A 195 -4.13 9.01 0.02
N CYS A 196 -4.70 7.83 -0.04
CA CYS A 196 -5.80 7.47 -0.94
C CYS A 196 -7.05 7.03 -0.17
N SER A 197 -8.23 7.26 -0.74
CA SER A 197 -9.46 6.62 -0.30
C SER A 197 -9.58 5.25 -0.93
N GLY A 198 -9.89 4.22 -0.15
CA GLY A 198 -9.97 2.82 -0.61
C GLY A 198 -11.22 2.49 -1.43
N ASP A 199 -12.07 3.45 -1.72
CA ASP A 199 -13.26 3.30 -2.57
C ASP A 199 -13.25 4.18 -3.83
N VAL A 200 -12.12 4.84 -4.11
CA VAL A 200 -11.91 5.70 -5.28
C VAL A 200 -10.65 5.25 -6.00
N LEU A 201 -10.80 4.67 -7.19
CA LEU A 201 -9.67 4.37 -8.06
C LEU A 201 -9.42 5.55 -9.00
N LEU A 202 -8.25 6.14 -8.88
CA LEU A 202 -7.79 7.19 -9.79
C LEU A 202 -7.04 6.55 -10.97
N LEU A 203 -7.48 6.86 -12.17
CA LEU A 203 -6.80 6.48 -13.42
C LEU A 203 -6.21 7.72 -14.06
N PHE A 204 -4.90 7.78 -14.12
CA PHE A 204 -4.15 8.88 -14.71
C PHE A 204 -2.80 8.35 -15.24
N ASN A 205 -2.12 9.16 -16.03
CA ASN A 205 -0.75 8.86 -16.41
C ASN A 205 0.22 9.37 -15.34
N PRO A 206 0.94 8.51 -14.60
CA PRO A 206 1.89 8.93 -13.58
C PRO A 206 3.00 9.85 -14.11
N LEU A 207 3.31 9.79 -15.41
CA LEU A 207 4.31 10.66 -16.04
C LEU A 207 3.88 12.13 -16.09
N GLN A 208 2.60 12.43 -15.86
CA GLN A 208 2.08 13.81 -15.81
C GLN A 208 2.17 14.41 -14.40
N ILE A 209 2.60 13.65 -13.42
CA ILE A 209 2.75 14.14 -12.04
C ILE A 209 4.20 14.52 -11.81
N ASP A 210 4.43 15.74 -11.37
CA ASP A 210 5.70 16.20 -10.87
C ASP A 210 5.56 16.70 -9.45
N PHE A 211 6.46 16.23 -8.58
CA PHE A 211 6.53 16.66 -7.19
C PHE A 211 7.69 17.62 -7.02
N TYR A 212 7.38 18.92 -6.91
CA TYR A 212 8.37 19.96 -6.74
C TYR A 212 8.45 20.42 -5.28
N GLY A 213 9.66 20.33 -4.70
CA GLY A 213 9.94 20.86 -3.38
C GLY A 213 9.27 20.10 -2.23
N LYS A 214 9.03 20.84 -1.14
CA LYS A 214 8.36 20.34 0.06
C LYS A 214 6.96 20.95 0.13
N GLY A 215 5.97 20.16 0.47
CA GLY A 215 4.60 20.63 0.62
C GLY A 215 3.56 19.53 0.49
N ALA A 216 2.31 19.92 0.31
CA ALA A 216 1.19 19.03 0.06
C ALA A 216 0.58 19.33 -1.31
N ALA A 217 0.23 18.26 -2.04
CA ALA A 217 -0.50 18.36 -3.29
C ALA A 217 -1.78 17.52 -3.19
N ALA A 218 -2.87 18.00 -3.78
CA ALA A 218 -4.11 17.26 -3.89
C ALA A 218 -4.34 16.86 -5.34
N LEU A 219 -4.71 15.60 -5.56
CA LEU A 219 -5.19 15.10 -6.84
C LEU A 219 -6.72 15.17 -6.80
N SER A 220 -7.30 15.95 -7.69
CA SER A 220 -8.75 16.08 -7.84
C SER A 220 -9.16 15.77 -9.27
N SER A 221 -10.37 15.24 -9.44
CA SER A 221 -11.04 15.02 -10.72
C SER A 221 -11.88 16.25 -11.09
#